data_3182e568d9aec7da84a65a2ae61b3d1d
#
_entry.id   3182e568d9aec7da84a65a2ae61b3d1d
#
_cell.length_a   1.000
_cell.length_b   1.000
_cell.length_c   1.000
_cell.angle_alpha   90.00
_cell.angle_beta   90.00
_cell.angle_gamma   90.00
#
_symmetry.space_group_name_H-M   'P 1'
#
loop_
_entity.id
_entity.type
_entity.pdbx_description
1 polymer ?
#
loop_
_entity_poly.entity_id
_entity_poly.type
_entity_poly.pdbx_seq_one_letter_code
_entity_poly.pdbx_strand_id
1 'polypeptide(L)'
;MLGGGTIPLGHHGYRPFRAMLAETYARYGRPLLVSETGAEGTARASWLHYVCSEVRAALREGVPVGGICLYPVVDYPGWDNDRCCEVGLLSMLDQNGRRTLHAELAEEIARQGAALMHVRREEVRRHAI
;
A
#
# COMPACT_ATOMS: atom_id res chain seq x y z
N MET A 1 4.36 1.89 27.71
CA MET A 1 4.97 1.65 26.37
C MET A 1 4.34 0.39 25.82
N LEU A 2 3.46 0.52 24.82
CA LEU A 2 2.98 -0.63 24.06
C LEU A 2 4.15 -1.06 23.17
N GLY A 3 4.76 -2.20 23.46
CA GLY A 3 5.80 -2.77 22.63
C GLY A 3 5.22 -3.08 21.25
N GLY A 4 5.62 -2.30 20.24
CA GLY A 4 5.24 -2.49 18.83
C GLY A 4 5.88 -3.75 18.26
N GLY A 5 5.45 -4.93 18.70
CA GLY A 5 5.89 -6.19 18.13
C GLY A 5 5.17 -6.44 16.81
N THR A 6 5.95 -6.72 15.75
CA THR A 6 5.43 -7.21 14.49
C THR A 6 4.93 -8.64 14.67
N ILE A 7 3.71 -8.94 14.24
CA ILE A 7 3.18 -10.31 14.22
C ILE A 7 3.21 -10.87 12.80
N PRO A 8 3.60 -12.14 12.60
CA PRO A 8 3.57 -12.77 11.30
C PRO A 8 2.12 -13.01 10.80
N LEU A 9 1.95 -13.13 9.49
CA LEU A 9 0.64 -13.36 8.86
C LEU A 9 -0.10 -14.61 9.38
N GLY A 10 0.64 -15.62 9.85
CA GLY A 10 0.06 -16.85 10.46
C GLY A 10 -0.25 -16.75 11.94
N HIS A 11 -0.03 -15.61 12.59
CA HIS A 11 -0.29 -15.44 14.02
C HIS A 11 -1.80 -15.36 14.29
N HIS A 12 -2.28 -15.96 15.38
CA HIS A 12 -3.71 -15.98 15.75
C HIS A 12 -4.32 -14.58 15.94
N GLY A 13 -3.50 -13.58 16.30
CA GLY A 13 -3.92 -12.20 16.43
C GLY A 13 -3.84 -11.39 15.11
N TYR A 14 -3.43 -12.03 13.99
CA TYR A 14 -3.38 -11.35 12.71
C TYR A 14 -4.80 -11.06 12.20
N ARG A 15 -5.02 -9.82 11.78
CA ARG A 15 -6.26 -9.40 11.10
C ARG A 15 -5.91 -8.94 9.69
N PRO A 16 -6.56 -9.47 8.64
CA PRO A 16 -6.34 -9.01 7.26
C PRO A 16 -6.64 -7.52 7.12
N PHE A 17 -5.91 -6.82 6.29
CA PHE A 17 -6.14 -5.38 6.08
C PHE A 17 -7.55 -5.09 5.56
N ARG A 18 -8.11 -5.95 4.69
CA ARG A 18 -9.50 -5.83 4.24
C ARG A 18 -10.52 -5.85 5.38
N ALA A 19 -10.27 -6.63 6.44
CA ALA A 19 -11.17 -6.66 7.60
C ALA A 19 -11.15 -5.34 8.38
N MET A 20 -10.00 -4.69 8.47
CA MET A 20 -9.87 -3.35 9.07
C MET A 20 -10.57 -2.29 8.21
N LEU A 21 -10.45 -2.38 6.88
CA LEU A 21 -11.18 -1.51 5.96
C LEU A 21 -12.69 -1.69 6.09
N ALA A 22 -13.18 -2.93 6.13
CA ALA A 22 -14.60 -3.23 6.29
C ALA A 22 -15.15 -2.71 7.64
N GLU A 23 -14.42 -2.89 8.73
CA GLU A 23 -14.80 -2.35 10.05
C GLU A 23 -14.85 -0.81 10.04
N THR A 24 -13.86 -0.17 9.42
CA THR A 24 -13.82 1.29 9.30
C THR A 24 -15.02 1.80 8.48
N TYR A 25 -15.31 1.15 7.36
CA TYR A 25 -16.46 1.52 6.52
C TYR A 25 -17.78 1.29 7.25
N ALA A 26 -17.95 0.18 7.94
CA ALA A 26 -19.16 -0.10 8.73
C ALA A 26 -19.39 0.94 9.83
N ARG A 27 -18.31 1.46 10.42
CA ARG A 27 -18.38 2.48 11.48
C ARG A 27 -18.74 3.87 10.97
N TYR A 28 -18.17 4.28 9.83
CA TYR A 28 -18.26 5.67 9.36
C TYR A 28 -19.19 5.87 8.15
N GLY A 29 -19.51 4.83 7.39
CA GLY A 29 -20.37 4.87 6.21
C GLY A 29 -19.85 5.78 5.09
N ARG A 30 -18.55 6.01 5.01
CA ARG A 30 -17.93 6.91 4.02
C ARG A 30 -16.89 6.17 3.20
N PRO A 31 -16.71 6.54 1.90
CA PRO A 31 -15.61 6.01 1.10
C PRO A 31 -14.26 6.19 1.79
N LEU A 32 -13.40 5.20 1.67
CA LEU A 32 -12.09 5.16 2.31
C LEU A 32 -10.99 5.54 1.32
N LEU A 33 -9.89 6.04 1.85
CA LEU A 33 -8.63 6.23 1.16
C LEU A 33 -7.50 5.63 2.03
N VAL A 34 -6.67 4.79 1.45
CA VAL A 34 -5.41 4.40 2.09
C VAL A 34 -4.43 5.55 1.85
N SER A 35 -4.38 6.47 2.83
CA SER A 35 -3.68 7.75 2.69
C SER A 35 -2.16 7.63 2.76
N GLU A 36 -1.65 6.53 3.32
CA GLU A 36 -0.21 6.27 3.42
C GLU A 36 0.04 4.78 3.57
N THR A 37 0.95 4.24 2.77
CA THR A 37 1.47 2.88 2.94
C THR A 37 2.83 2.74 2.27
N GLY A 38 3.71 1.96 2.87
CA GLY A 38 5.04 1.66 2.34
C GLY A 38 5.77 0.66 3.22
N ALA A 39 6.91 0.20 2.76
CA ALA A 39 7.81 -0.68 3.49
C ALA A 39 9.26 -0.40 3.08
N GLU A 40 10.20 -0.86 3.87
CA GLU A 40 11.63 -0.62 3.69
C GLU A 40 12.34 -1.80 3.00
N GLY A 41 13.39 -1.51 2.26
CA GLY A 41 14.30 -2.49 1.67
C GLY A 41 13.61 -3.40 0.67
N THR A 42 13.88 -4.69 0.77
CA THR A 42 13.32 -5.71 -0.14
C THR A 42 11.83 -5.98 0.06
N ALA A 43 11.24 -5.50 1.16
CA ALA A 43 9.83 -5.68 1.43
C ALA A 43 8.91 -4.74 0.63
N ARG A 44 9.45 -3.73 -0.07
CA ARG A 44 8.69 -2.67 -0.75
C ARG A 44 7.65 -3.23 -1.73
N ALA A 45 8.06 -4.05 -2.67
CA ALA A 45 7.16 -4.60 -3.69
C ALA A 45 6.15 -5.59 -3.10
N SER A 46 6.59 -6.51 -2.23
CA SER A 46 5.71 -7.52 -1.61
C SER A 46 4.69 -6.90 -0.66
N TRP A 47 5.05 -5.85 0.05
CA TRP A 47 4.12 -5.08 0.89
C TRP A 47 3.06 -4.38 0.04
N LEU A 48 3.44 -3.70 -1.04
CA LEU A 48 2.49 -3.08 -1.96
C LEU A 48 1.54 -4.12 -2.56
N HIS A 49 2.07 -5.28 -2.97
CA HIS A 49 1.27 -6.41 -3.45
C HIS A 49 0.21 -6.82 -2.44
N TYR A 50 0.61 -7.01 -1.18
CA TYR A 50 -0.30 -7.37 -0.09
C TYR A 50 -1.39 -6.33 0.10
N VAL A 51 -1.04 -5.05 0.28
CA VAL A 51 -2.01 -3.96 0.51
C VAL A 51 -3.01 -3.86 -0.66
N CYS A 52 -2.52 -3.88 -1.90
CA CYS A 52 -3.39 -3.81 -3.08
C CYS A 52 -4.29 -5.04 -3.22
N SER A 53 -3.82 -6.23 -2.84
CA SER A 53 -4.64 -7.45 -2.85
C SER A 53 -5.78 -7.38 -1.84
N GLU A 54 -5.50 -6.89 -0.64
CA GLU A 54 -6.50 -6.69 0.40
C GLU A 54 -7.53 -5.60 0.03
N VAL A 55 -7.07 -4.51 -0.59
CA VAL A 55 -7.97 -3.46 -1.09
C VAL A 55 -8.87 -4.00 -2.21
N ARG A 56 -8.35 -4.80 -3.16
CA ARG A 56 -9.20 -5.43 -4.17
C ARG A 56 -10.22 -6.39 -3.57
N ALA A 57 -9.85 -7.12 -2.51
CA ALA A 57 -10.79 -7.97 -1.79
C ALA A 57 -11.89 -7.13 -1.12
N ALA A 58 -11.52 -6.06 -0.42
CA ALA A 58 -12.48 -5.13 0.19
C ALA A 58 -13.45 -4.51 -0.84
N LEU A 59 -12.95 -4.08 -2.00
CA LEU A 59 -13.78 -3.57 -3.10
C LEU A 59 -14.80 -4.61 -3.55
N ARG A 60 -14.40 -5.89 -3.75
CA ARG A 60 -15.33 -6.98 -4.13
C ARG A 60 -16.38 -7.27 -3.07
N GLU A 61 -16.07 -7.01 -1.81
CA GLU A 61 -16.97 -7.11 -0.65
C GLU A 61 -17.87 -5.87 -0.48
N GLY A 62 -17.79 -4.89 -1.39
CA GLY A 62 -18.61 -3.68 -1.39
C GLY A 62 -18.09 -2.55 -0.51
N VAL A 63 -16.86 -2.62 -0.04
CA VAL A 63 -16.20 -1.52 0.70
C VAL A 63 -15.60 -0.52 -0.29
N PRO A 64 -16.12 0.72 -0.38
CA PRO A 64 -15.65 1.71 -1.36
C PRO A 64 -14.28 2.27 -0.96
N VAL A 65 -13.21 1.81 -1.60
CA VAL A 65 -11.86 2.35 -1.42
C VAL A 65 -11.47 3.16 -2.66
N GLY A 66 -11.29 4.47 -2.49
CA GLY A 66 -11.04 5.43 -3.57
C GLY A 66 -9.61 5.39 -4.13
N GLY A 67 -8.64 4.96 -3.34
CA GLY A 67 -7.24 4.91 -3.76
C GLY A 67 -6.29 4.44 -2.69
N ILE A 68 -5.03 4.30 -3.10
CA ILE A 68 -3.90 3.94 -2.25
C ILE A 68 -2.78 4.93 -2.54
N CYS A 69 -2.25 5.59 -1.52
CA CYS A 69 -1.08 6.45 -1.61
C CYS A 69 0.16 5.70 -1.16
N LEU A 70 1.08 5.46 -2.07
CA LEU A 70 2.40 4.95 -1.74
C LEU A 70 3.23 6.09 -1.14
N TYR A 71 3.81 5.87 0.03
CA TYR A 71 4.68 6.81 0.73
C TYR A 71 5.90 6.08 1.33
N PRO A 72 7.07 6.71 1.23
CA PRO A 72 7.39 7.88 0.40
C PRO A 72 7.74 7.49 -1.04
N VAL A 73 7.80 8.48 -1.94
CA VAL A 73 8.26 8.27 -3.34
C VAL A 73 9.78 8.26 -3.43
N VAL A 74 10.45 8.93 -2.50
CA VAL A 74 11.93 9.11 -2.48
C VAL A 74 12.48 8.59 -1.17
N ASP A 75 13.61 7.89 -1.21
CA ASP A 75 14.38 7.55 -0.01
C ASP A 75 14.76 8.80 0.76
N TYR A 76 14.81 8.73 2.08
CA TYR A 76 15.11 9.89 2.93
C TYR A 76 15.93 9.49 4.17
N PRO A 77 16.65 10.44 4.79
CA PRO A 77 17.30 10.20 6.08
C PRO A 77 16.25 10.03 7.19
N GLY A 78 16.50 9.12 8.12
CA GLY A 78 15.60 8.87 9.24
C GLY A 78 15.37 10.13 10.09
N TRP A 79 14.20 10.23 10.72
CA TRP A 79 13.82 11.41 11.51
C TRP A 79 14.61 11.54 12.79
N ASP A 80 14.99 10.41 13.39
CA ASP A 80 15.71 10.36 14.67
C ASP A 80 17.22 10.12 14.53
N ASN A 81 17.69 9.92 13.28
CA ASN A 81 19.10 9.62 12.99
C ASN A 81 19.42 9.83 11.51
N ASP A 82 20.70 9.82 11.17
CA ASP A 82 21.17 10.01 9.77
C ASP A 82 21.13 8.71 8.94
N ARG A 83 20.48 7.65 9.41
CA ARG A 83 20.32 6.42 8.64
C ARG A 83 19.48 6.68 7.41
N CYS A 84 19.95 6.24 6.25
CA CYS A 84 19.14 6.26 5.04
C CYS A 84 18.01 5.22 5.16
N CYS A 85 16.76 5.66 5.02
CA CYS A 85 15.59 4.81 4.92
C CYS A 85 15.32 4.51 3.45
N GLU A 86 15.60 3.29 3.04
CA GLU A 86 15.37 2.80 1.66
C GLU A 86 13.91 2.39 1.47
N VAL A 87 13.03 3.36 1.40
CA VAL A 87 11.56 3.19 1.38
C VAL A 87 10.92 3.67 0.08
N GLY A 88 11.65 4.45 -0.71
CA GLY A 88 11.14 5.12 -1.90
C GLY A 88 11.11 4.25 -3.15
N LEU A 89 10.36 4.73 -4.13
CA LEU A 89 10.45 4.28 -5.52
C LEU A 89 11.76 4.76 -6.16
N LEU A 90 12.26 5.90 -5.71
CA LEU A 90 13.49 6.53 -6.17
C LEU A 90 14.48 6.65 -5.00
N SER A 91 15.75 6.37 -5.28
CA SER A 91 16.84 6.55 -4.31
C SER A 91 17.01 8.01 -3.91
N MET A 92 17.81 8.27 -2.88
CA MET A 92 18.43 9.58 -2.67
C MET A 92 19.28 9.96 -3.89
N LEU A 93 19.60 11.26 -4.01
CA LEU A 93 20.51 11.73 -5.06
C LEU A 93 21.90 11.13 -4.85
N ASP A 94 22.50 10.65 -5.94
CA ASP A 94 23.90 10.29 -5.99
C ASP A 94 24.79 11.55 -6.12
N GLN A 95 26.10 11.34 -6.17
CA GLN A 95 27.10 12.43 -6.32
C GLN A 95 26.95 13.23 -7.63
N ASN A 96 26.24 12.68 -8.61
CA ASN A 96 25.99 13.31 -9.91
C ASN A 96 24.58 13.95 -9.99
N GLY A 97 23.87 14.01 -8.89
CA GLY A 97 22.50 14.52 -8.84
C GLY A 97 21.45 13.63 -9.49
N ARG A 98 21.72 12.33 -9.61
CA ARG A 98 20.81 11.34 -10.23
C ARG A 98 20.13 10.49 -9.16
N ARG A 99 18.95 9.97 -9.48
CA ARG A 99 18.21 8.99 -8.68
C ARG A 99 18.14 7.67 -9.41
N THR A 100 18.22 6.58 -8.66
CA THR A 100 18.03 5.22 -9.18
C THR A 100 16.60 4.79 -8.92
N LEU A 101 15.97 4.21 -9.91
CA LEU A 101 14.63 3.62 -9.80
C LEU A 101 14.71 2.24 -9.14
N HIS A 102 13.85 1.98 -8.16
CA HIS A 102 13.66 0.63 -7.62
C HIS A 102 12.75 -0.17 -8.58
N ALA A 103 13.39 -0.97 -9.44
CA ALA A 103 12.73 -1.64 -10.56
C ALA A 103 11.56 -2.54 -10.12
N GLU A 104 11.79 -3.39 -9.12
CA GLU A 104 10.77 -4.32 -8.61
C GLU A 104 9.52 -3.60 -8.09
N LEU A 105 9.70 -2.48 -7.38
CA LEU A 105 8.59 -1.66 -6.90
C LEU A 105 7.87 -0.97 -8.07
N ALA A 106 8.60 -0.47 -9.06
CA ALA A 106 8.00 0.14 -10.25
C ALA A 106 7.14 -0.85 -11.05
N GLU A 107 7.64 -2.06 -11.25
CA GLU A 107 6.89 -3.14 -11.90
C GLU A 107 5.63 -3.52 -11.11
N GLU A 108 5.74 -3.58 -9.78
CA GLU A 108 4.61 -3.90 -8.93
C GLU A 108 3.56 -2.78 -8.96
N ILE A 109 3.96 -1.51 -8.94
CA ILE A 109 3.04 -0.36 -9.10
C ILE A 109 2.27 -0.48 -10.41
N ALA A 110 2.94 -0.76 -11.52
CA ALA A 110 2.29 -0.91 -12.84
C ALA A 110 1.29 -2.08 -12.83
N ARG A 111 1.68 -3.23 -12.29
CA ARG A 111 0.85 -4.43 -12.20
C ARG A 111 -0.39 -4.18 -11.34
N GLN A 112 -0.24 -3.58 -10.18
CA GLN A 112 -1.34 -3.31 -9.26
C GLN A 112 -2.27 -2.22 -9.79
N GLY A 113 -1.73 -1.20 -10.44
CA GLY A 113 -2.53 -0.17 -11.13
C GLY A 113 -3.47 -0.78 -12.17
N ALA A 114 -2.96 -1.66 -13.02
CA ALA A 114 -3.77 -2.38 -14.02
C ALA A 114 -4.86 -3.24 -13.36
N ALA A 115 -4.53 -3.98 -12.30
CA ALA A 115 -5.46 -4.85 -11.58
C ALA A 115 -6.58 -4.06 -10.87
N LEU A 116 -6.27 -2.93 -10.26
CA LEU A 116 -7.25 -2.06 -9.61
C LEU A 116 -8.20 -1.40 -10.63
N MET A 117 -7.69 -0.97 -11.77
CA MET A 117 -8.50 -0.42 -12.85
C MET A 117 -9.49 -1.46 -13.42
N HIS A 118 -9.09 -2.74 -13.46
CA HIS A 118 -9.97 -3.83 -13.90
C HIS A 118 -11.16 -4.00 -12.93
N VAL A 119 -10.89 -4.08 -11.62
CA VAL A 119 -11.94 -4.21 -10.59
C VAL A 119 -12.92 -3.04 -10.65
N ARG A 120 -12.44 -1.80 -10.77
CA ARG A 120 -13.29 -0.62 -10.90
C ARG A 120 -14.21 -0.67 -12.14
N ARG A 121 -13.70 -1.14 -13.27
CA ARG A 121 -14.52 -1.29 -14.48
C ARG A 121 -15.63 -2.33 -14.29
N GLU A 122 -15.36 -3.42 -13.60
CA GLU A 122 -16.36 -4.43 -13.28
C GLU A 122 -17.45 -3.89 -12.34
N GLU A 123 -17.09 -3.09 -11.34
CA GLU A 123 -18.04 -2.45 -10.44
C GLU A 123 -18.96 -1.48 -11.17
N VAL A 124 -18.41 -0.60 -12.01
CA VAL A 124 -19.21 0.33 -12.83
C VAL A 124 -20.20 -0.42 -13.72
N ARG A 125 -19.79 -1.53 -14.33
CA ARG A 125 -20.69 -2.36 -15.15
C ARG A 125 -21.83 -3.00 -14.36
N ARG A 126 -21.58 -3.43 -13.12
CA ARG A 126 -22.61 -4.02 -12.26
C ARG A 126 -23.66 -3.02 -11.80
N HIS A 127 -23.31 -1.74 -11.67
CA HIS A 127 -24.24 -0.68 -11.24
C HIS A 127 -24.91 0.05 -12.41
N ALA A 128 -24.55 -0.27 -13.66
CA ALA A 128 -25.13 0.33 -14.86
C ALA A 128 -26.31 -0.48 -15.46
N ILE A 129 -26.74 -1.56 -14.77
CA ILE A 129 -27.91 -2.38 -15.09
C ILE A 129 -29.01 -2.11 -14.05
#